data_c259365fa032508dfed956ddccc69d9d
#
_entry.id   c259365fa032508dfed956ddccc69d9d
#
_cell.length_a   1.000
_cell.length_b   1.000
_cell.length_c   1.000
_cell.angle_alpha   90.00
_cell.angle_beta   90.00
_cell.angle_gamma   90.00
#
_symmetry.space_group_name_H-M   'P 1'
#
loop_
_entity.id
_entity.type
_entity.pdbx_description
1 polymer ?
#
loop_
_entity_poly.entity_id
_entity_poly.type
_entity_poly.pdbx_seq_one_letter_code
_entity_poly.pdbx_strand_id
1 'polypeptide(L)'
;MEILDIIRNAIQITGHQPFLFIGSGISKRYLNTEKWDELLKVFCTEFSGNDFQYNVYENEIDTKDYYGLQPAIASLLEKDYNRAVLTDEQYHDFRLTHKQELLNNVSALKIAISVHLSNPVFPKDNPELELLKKLAKRSISGIITTNYDTLLETLFPNFDTYIGQEELLFSNITGIGEIYKIHGSVTDARSLVLTSKDYENFEKKASYLIAKLLTIFLEYPIIFLGYSLNDRNIRNIFETISDCLSQGKLDKLKDRLILLNTRIQNLFLNSQCNLRMRIM
;
A
#
# COMPACT_ATOMS: atom_id res chain seq x y z
N MET A 1 -13.60 -18.16 -20.18
CA MET A 1 -14.52 -17.68 -19.13
C MET A 1 -14.29 -16.17 -19.04
N GLU A 2 -15.32 -15.38 -19.21
CA GLU A 2 -15.17 -13.90 -19.17
C GLU A 2 -14.92 -13.41 -17.74
N ILE A 3 -14.23 -12.27 -17.59
CA ILE A 3 -13.94 -11.63 -16.28
C ILE A 3 -15.19 -11.50 -15.42
N LEU A 4 -16.30 -11.10 -16.06
CA LEU A 4 -17.58 -10.95 -15.39
C LEU A 4 -18.11 -12.25 -14.79
N ASP A 5 -17.92 -13.37 -15.45
CA ASP A 5 -18.37 -14.68 -14.95
C ASP A 5 -17.57 -15.09 -13.71
N ILE A 6 -16.27 -14.79 -13.69
CA ILE A 6 -15.39 -15.09 -12.55
C ILE A 6 -15.79 -14.26 -11.33
N ILE A 7 -16.00 -12.95 -11.52
CA ILE A 7 -16.46 -12.07 -10.45
C ILE A 7 -17.84 -12.50 -9.93
N ARG A 8 -18.79 -12.80 -10.81
CA ARG A 8 -20.12 -13.31 -10.42
C ARG A 8 -20.02 -14.60 -9.62
N ASN A 9 -19.20 -15.54 -10.10
CA ASN A 9 -19.02 -16.80 -9.42
C ASN A 9 -18.42 -16.62 -8.03
N ALA A 10 -17.41 -15.75 -7.86
CA ALA A 10 -16.81 -15.44 -6.57
C ALA A 10 -17.83 -14.82 -5.59
N ILE A 11 -18.67 -13.89 -6.08
CA ILE A 11 -19.76 -13.28 -5.29
C ILE A 11 -20.80 -14.35 -4.90
N GLN A 12 -21.18 -15.23 -5.82
CA GLN A 12 -22.14 -16.32 -5.52
C GLN A 12 -21.62 -17.31 -4.49
N ILE A 13 -20.31 -17.66 -4.57
CA ILE A 13 -19.67 -18.57 -3.61
C ILE A 13 -19.60 -17.98 -2.21
N THR A 14 -19.33 -16.69 -2.09
CA THR A 14 -19.12 -16.03 -0.79
C THR A 14 -20.39 -15.43 -0.21
N GLY A 15 -21.37 -15.07 -1.05
CA GLY A 15 -22.56 -14.30 -0.65
C GLY A 15 -22.26 -12.82 -0.34
N HIS A 16 -21.02 -12.37 -0.59
CA HIS A 16 -20.55 -11.01 -0.26
C HIS A 16 -20.13 -10.24 -1.49
N GLN A 17 -20.30 -8.92 -1.45
CA GLN A 17 -19.69 -8.00 -2.43
C GLN A 17 -18.17 -7.98 -2.24
N PRO A 18 -17.37 -7.75 -3.31
CA PRO A 18 -15.94 -7.81 -3.22
C PRO A 18 -15.31 -6.67 -2.40
N PHE A 19 -14.16 -6.94 -1.80
CA PHE A 19 -13.20 -5.92 -1.43
C PHE A 19 -12.27 -5.63 -2.61
N LEU A 20 -11.92 -4.36 -2.78
CA LEU A 20 -10.86 -3.96 -3.71
C LEU A 20 -9.52 -3.88 -2.96
N PHE A 21 -8.50 -4.53 -3.48
CA PHE A 21 -7.12 -4.33 -3.02
C PHE A 21 -6.41 -3.44 -4.05
N ILE A 22 -6.16 -2.18 -3.68
CA ILE A 22 -5.68 -1.14 -4.60
C ILE A 22 -4.22 -0.84 -4.31
N GLY A 23 -3.37 -0.92 -5.35
CA GLY A 23 -1.96 -0.60 -5.28
C GLY A 23 -1.58 0.68 -6.03
N SER A 24 -0.30 1.05 -5.97
CA SER A 24 0.27 2.27 -6.53
C SER A 24 0.08 2.44 -8.04
N GLY A 25 -0.19 1.36 -8.77
CA GLY A 25 -0.51 1.44 -10.21
C GLY A 25 -1.76 2.26 -10.52
N ILE A 26 -2.73 2.34 -9.60
CA ILE A 26 -3.92 3.17 -9.73
C ILE A 26 -3.55 4.65 -9.52
N SER A 27 -2.81 4.98 -8.48
CA SER A 27 -2.33 6.35 -8.23
C SER A 27 -1.43 6.84 -9.37
N LYS A 28 -0.53 6.01 -9.86
CA LYS A 28 0.27 6.34 -11.06
C LYS A 28 -0.58 6.62 -12.29
N ARG A 29 -1.63 5.83 -12.52
CA ARG A 29 -2.51 6.01 -13.70
C ARG A 29 -3.30 7.32 -13.66
N TYR A 30 -3.83 7.70 -12.51
CA TYR A 30 -4.76 8.81 -12.40
C TYR A 30 -4.16 10.08 -11.82
N LEU A 31 -3.16 9.98 -10.96
CA LEU A 31 -2.50 11.13 -10.32
C LEU A 31 -1.10 11.39 -10.89
N ASN A 32 -0.59 10.49 -11.75
CA ASN A 32 0.78 10.51 -12.25
C ASN A 32 1.84 10.54 -11.13
N THR A 33 1.51 9.93 -9.97
CA THR A 33 2.46 9.79 -8.85
C THR A 33 3.51 8.75 -9.19
N GLU A 34 4.64 8.84 -8.51
CA GLU A 34 5.74 7.90 -8.62
C GLU A 34 5.34 6.53 -8.05
N LYS A 35 5.94 5.47 -8.58
CA LYS A 35 6.02 4.19 -7.87
C LYS A 35 7.03 4.30 -6.74
N TRP A 36 7.05 3.32 -5.85
CA TRP A 36 7.91 3.35 -4.68
C TRP A 36 9.40 3.51 -4.98
N ASP A 37 9.93 2.77 -5.93
CA ASP A 37 11.32 2.90 -6.37
C ASP A 37 11.60 4.25 -7.04
N GLU A 38 10.66 4.76 -7.84
CA GLU A 38 10.72 6.07 -8.47
C GLU A 38 10.71 7.19 -7.42
N LEU A 39 9.83 7.10 -6.42
CA LEU A 39 9.73 8.04 -5.31
C LEU A 39 11.05 8.13 -4.52
N LEU A 40 11.64 6.99 -4.17
CA LEU A 40 12.93 6.97 -3.48
C LEU A 40 14.04 7.60 -4.33
N LYS A 41 14.07 7.38 -5.65
CA LYS A 41 15.02 8.03 -6.56
C LYS A 41 14.87 9.54 -6.57
N VAL A 42 13.63 10.06 -6.62
CA VAL A 42 13.36 11.50 -6.55
C VAL A 42 13.97 12.09 -5.29
N PHE A 43 13.69 11.52 -4.12
CA PHE A 43 14.23 12.02 -2.85
C PHE A 43 15.74 11.82 -2.70
N CYS A 44 16.32 10.77 -3.27
CA CYS A 44 17.78 10.60 -3.32
C CYS A 44 18.45 11.73 -4.12
N THR A 45 17.93 12.05 -5.32
CA THR A 45 18.46 13.12 -6.16
C THR A 45 18.25 14.49 -5.55
N GLU A 46 17.04 14.78 -5.03
CA GLU A 46 16.70 16.05 -4.39
C GLU A 46 17.60 16.34 -3.17
N PHE A 47 17.76 15.34 -2.31
CA PHE A 47 18.60 15.45 -1.12
C PHE A 47 20.08 15.68 -1.41
N SER A 48 20.64 14.90 -2.31
CA SER A 48 22.10 14.84 -2.53
C SER A 48 22.59 15.73 -3.69
N GLY A 49 21.68 16.20 -4.55
CA GLY A 49 22.03 16.81 -5.83
C GLY A 49 22.74 15.86 -6.81
N ASN A 50 22.66 14.53 -6.57
CA ASN A 50 23.37 13.51 -7.32
C ASN A 50 22.38 12.43 -7.80
N ASP A 51 22.23 12.31 -9.11
CA ASP A 51 21.33 11.32 -9.74
C ASP A 51 21.73 9.85 -9.47
N PHE A 52 22.96 9.63 -9.02
CA PHE A 52 23.46 8.28 -8.69
C PHE A 52 23.29 7.90 -7.22
N GLN A 53 22.74 8.78 -6.36
CA GLN A 53 22.65 8.53 -4.93
C GLN A 53 21.85 7.26 -4.60
N TYR A 54 20.76 7.00 -5.34
CA TYR A 54 20.00 5.76 -5.20
C TYR A 54 20.89 4.52 -5.45
N ASN A 55 21.74 4.56 -6.49
CA ASN A 55 22.64 3.46 -6.81
C ASN A 55 23.76 3.30 -5.76
N VAL A 56 24.20 4.40 -5.12
CA VAL A 56 25.14 4.33 -3.99
C VAL A 56 24.53 3.50 -2.87
N TYR A 57 23.30 3.85 -2.44
CA TYR A 57 22.58 3.09 -1.40
C TYR A 57 22.33 1.64 -1.82
N GLU A 58 21.94 1.40 -3.07
CA GLU A 58 21.72 0.05 -3.58
C GLU A 58 22.98 -0.82 -3.48
N ASN A 59 24.16 -0.25 -3.73
CA ASN A 59 25.45 -0.96 -3.62
C ASN A 59 25.91 -1.15 -2.16
N GLU A 60 25.45 -0.34 -1.22
CA GLU A 60 25.75 -0.48 0.21
C GLU A 60 24.92 -1.58 0.88
N ILE A 61 23.79 -1.95 0.27
CA ILE A 61 22.85 -2.92 0.86
C ILE A 61 23.27 -4.33 0.50
N ASP A 62 23.44 -5.18 1.53
CA ASP A 62 23.53 -6.61 1.30
C ASP A 62 22.18 -7.10 0.73
N THR A 63 22.21 -7.79 -0.40
CA THR A 63 21.04 -8.33 -1.12
C THR A 63 20.14 -9.26 -0.29
N LYS A 64 20.47 -9.47 0.97
CA LYS A 64 19.76 -10.32 1.94
C LYS A 64 18.85 -9.57 2.91
N ASP A 65 18.60 -8.26 2.71
CA ASP A 65 17.62 -7.57 3.56
C ASP A 65 16.27 -8.30 3.50
N TYR A 66 15.77 -8.66 4.68
CA TYR A 66 14.55 -9.47 4.80
C TYR A 66 13.31 -8.79 4.21
N TYR A 67 13.23 -7.46 4.34
CA TYR A 67 12.09 -6.68 3.84
C TYR A 67 12.23 -6.25 2.39
N GLY A 68 13.40 -6.46 1.78
CA GLY A 68 13.70 -6.16 0.39
C GLY A 68 14.49 -4.87 0.22
N LEU A 69 14.85 -4.60 -1.04
CA LEU A 69 15.76 -3.52 -1.40
C LEU A 69 15.20 -2.12 -1.07
N GLN A 70 13.93 -1.86 -1.37
CA GLN A 70 13.35 -0.53 -1.21
C GLN A 70 13.25 -0.08 0.26
N PRO A 71 12.78 -0.91 1.22
CA PRO A 71 12.81 -0.54 2.64
C PRO A 71 14.23 -0.33 3.18
N ALA A 72 15.22 -1.09 2.69
CA ALA A 72 16.61 -0.92 3.07
C ALA A 72 17.18 0.41 2.56
N ILE A 73 16.96 0.74 1.27
CA ILE A 73 17.33 2.05 0.71
C ILE A 73 16.63 3.18 1.46
N ALA A 74 15.33 3.06 1.73
CA ALA A 74 14.59 4.05 2.49
C ALA A 74 15.16 4.27 3.89
N SER A 75 15.72 3.23 4.52
CA SER A 75 16.37 3.35 5.84
C SER A 75 17.66 4.17 5.78
N LEU A 76 18.49 3.98 4.75
CA LEU A 76 19.70 4.77 4.54
C LEU A 76 19.36 6.21 4.20
N LEU A 77 18.45 6.41 3.25
CA LEU A 77 17.97 7.74 2.87
C LEU A 77 17.36 8.49 4.05
N GLU A 78 16.51 7.84 4.86
CA GLU A 78 15.91 8.46 6.05
C GLU A 78 16.95 8.97 7.02
N LYS A 79 17.97 8.16 7.30
CA LYS A 79 19.08 8.53 8.20
C LYS A 79 19.78 9.78 7.72
N ASP A 80 20.17 9.82 6.44
CA ASP A 80 20.94 10.92 5.87
C ASP A 80 20.08 12.17 5.66
N TYR A 81 18.87 12.02 5.15
CA TYR A 81 17.89 13.10 4.95
C TYR A 81 17.53 13.78 6.29
N ASN A 82 17.18 12.99 7.31
CA ASN A 82 16.83 13.51 8.64
C ASN A 82 18.01 14.30 9.24
N ARG A 83 19.24 13.82 9.07
CA ARG A 83 20.44 14.52 9.51
C ARG A 83 20.60 15.85 8.78
N ALA A 84 20.53 15.85 7.46
CA ALA A 84 20.68 17.05 6.65
C ALA A 84 19.61 18.11 6.98
N VAL A 85 18.34 17.69 7.12
CA VAL A 85 17.28 18.62 7.52
C VAL A 85 17.58 19.31 8.85
N LEU A 86 18.21 18.64 9.81
CA LEU A 86 18.52 19.21 11.12
C LEU A 86 19.77 20.08 11.12
N THR A 87 20.73 19.87 10.19
CA THR A 87 22.04 20.53 10.21
C THR A 87 22.25 21.55 9.09
N ASP A 88 21.68 21.36 7.92
CA ASP A 88 22.01 22.15 6.75
C ASP A 88 21.08 23.37 6.62
N GLU A 89 21.66 24.50 6.24
CA GLU A 89 20.94 25.78 6.15
C GLU A 89 19.88 25.77 5.05
N GLN A 90 20.06 25.01 3.98
CA GLN A 90 19.06 24.88 2.91
C GLN A 90 17.68 24.41 3.40
N TYR A 91 17.60 23.71 4.54
CA TYR A 91 16.35 23.24 5.14
C TYR A 91 15.79 24.16 6.22
N HIS A 92 16.26 25.41 6.31
CA HIS A 92 15.79 26.37 7.31
C HIS A 92 14.27 26.54 7.28
N ASP A 93 13.71 26.83 6.12
CA ASP A 93 12.27 27.05 5.94
C ASP A 93 11.45 25.76 6.21
N PHE A 94 11.97 24.60 5.81
CA PHE A 94 11.36 23.32 6.13
C PHE A 94 11.29 23.11 7.66
N ARG A 95 12.37 23.39 8.38
CA ARG A 95 12.40 23.31 9.85
C ARG A 95 11.41 24.25 10.51
N LEU A 96 11.25 25.48 9.99
CA LEU A 96 10.27 26.42 10.52
C LEU A 96 8.84 25.95 10.30
N THR A 97 8.54 25.49 9.10
CA THR A 97 7.20 25.02 8.70
C THR A 97 6.78 23.78 9.50
N HIS A 98 7.70 22.81 9.66
CA HIS A 98 7.43 21.51 10.28
C HIS A 98 8.01 21.39 11.70
N LYS A 99 8.24 22.53 12.38
CA LYS A 99 8.88 22.57 13.69
C LYS A 99 8.24 21.64 14.72
N GLN A 100 6.92 21.63 14.78
CA GLN A 100 6.19 20.85 15.79
C GLN A 100 6.33 19.33 15.52
N GLU A 101 6.28 18.94 14.28
CA GLU A 101 6.42 17.54 13.86
C GLU A 101 7.85 17.03 14.15
N LEU A 102 8.85 17.83 13.79
CA LEU A 102 10.27 17.52 14.04
C LEU A 102 10.59 17.43 15.54
N LEU A 103 10.06 18.36 16.36
CA LEU A 103 10.22 18.30 17.83
C LEU A 103 9.53 17.09 18.45
N ASN A 104 8.49 16.56 17.82
CA ASN A 104 7.81 15.34 18.19
C ASN A 104 8.46 14.07 17.58
N ASN A 105 9.70 14.18 17.08
CA ASN A 105 10.49 13.10 16.48
C ASN A 105 9.81 12.43 15.27
N VAL A 106 9.01 13.18 14.50
CA VAL A 106 8.54 12.69 13.20
C VAL A 106 9.71 12.74 12.22
N SER A 107 9.89 11.70 11.44
CA SER A 107 10.94 11.63 10.42
C SER A 107 10.78 12.75 9.38
N ALA A 108 11.84 13.54 9.16
CA ALA A 108 11.83 14.59 8.16
C ALA A 108 11.59 14.04 6.75
N LEU A 109 12.13 12.87 6.41
CA LEU A 109 11.87 12.21 5.14
C LEU A 109 10.38 11.87 4.99
N LYS A 110 9.74 11.33 6.03
CA LYS A 110 8.30 11.00 5.98
C LYS A 110 7.44 12.26 5.85
N ILE A 111 7.80 13.34 6.51
CA ILE A 111 7.14 14.64 6.34
C ILE A 111 7.28 15.12 4.89
N ALA A 112 8.49 15.10 4.33
CA ALA A 112 8.75 15.54 2.97
C ALA A 112 7.98 14.70 1.93
N ILE A 113 7.95 13.36 2.08
CA ILE A 113 7.15 12.47 1.24
C ILE A 113 5.65 12.79 1.38
N SER A 114 5.17 13.04 2.60
CA SER A 114 3.77 13.40 2.81
C SER A 114 3.42 14.72 2.10
N VAL A 115 4.26 15.73 2.19
CA VAL A 115 4.08 17.02 1.49
C VAL A 115 4.09 16.83 -0.03
N HIS A 116 5.05 16.07 -0.56
CA HIS A 116 5.18 15.78 -1.99
C HIS A 116 3.93 15.12 -2.57
N LEU A 117 3.36 14.14 -1.86
CA LEU A 117 2.20 13.38 -2.31
C LEU A 117 0.84 14.00 -1.91
N SER A 118 0.82 15.08 -1.11
CA SER A 118 -0.43 15.67 -0.58
C SER A 118 -1.21 16.52 -1.57
N ASN A 119 -0.59 16.96 -2.66
CA ASN A 119 -1.22 17.89 -3.64
C ASN A 119 -1.35 17.25 -5.03
N PRO A 120 -2.00 16.09 -5.15
CA PRO A 120 -2.16 15.47 -6.46
C PRO A 120 -3.12 16.28 -7.33
N VAL A 121 -2.80 16.38 -8.62
CA VAL A 121 -3.71 16.96 -9.60
C VAL A 121 -4.73 15.90 -10.01
N PHE A 122 -5.94 16.01 -9.50
CA PHE A 122 -7.02 15.12 -9.89
C PHE A 122 -7.46 15.37 -11.34
N PRO A 123 -7.54 14.32 -12.17
CA PRO A 123 -8.03 14.48 -13.53
C PRO A 123 -9.51 14.89 -13.53
N LYS A 124 -9.80 15.98 -14.24
CA LYS A 124 -11.19 16.44 -14.45
C LYS A 124 -11.86 15.54 -15.49
N ASP A 125 -13.14 15.22 -15.25
CA ASP A 125 -14.01 14.52 -16.20
C ASP A 125 -13.47 13.17 -16.70
N ASN A 126 -12.81 12.39 -15.84
CA ASN A 126 -12.33 11.07 -16.21
C ASN A 126 -13.45 10.03 -16.08
N PRO A 127 -13.91 9.41 -17.21
CA PRO A 127 -15.05 8.48 -17.19
C PRO A 127 -14.77 7.20 -16.39
N GLU A 128 -13.51 6.76 -16.28
CA GLU A 128 -13.15 5.58 -15.49
C GLU A 128 -13.28 5.87 -13.98
N LEU A 129 -12.86 7.06 -13.52
CA LEU A 129 -13.02 7.47 -12.12
C LEU A 129 -14.50 7.66 -11.76
N GLU A 130 -15.29 8.23 -12.67
CA GLU A 130 -16.75 8.34 -12.47
C GLU A 130 -17.42 6.95 -12.40
N LEU A 131 -16.94 5.98 -13.18
CA LEU A 131 -17.41 4.61 -13.06
C LEU A 131 -17.02 3.99 -11.70
N LEU A 132 -15.80 4.18 -11.25
CA LEU A 132 -15.35 3.70 -9.92
C LEU A 132 -16.20 4.29 -8.79
N LYS A 133 -16.50 5.59 -8.81
CA LYS A 133 -17.42 6.23 -7.86
C LYS A 133 -18.82 5.62 -7.85
N LYS A 134 -19.33 5.23 -9.03
CA LYS A 134 -20.66 4.57 -9.14
C LYS A 134 -20.64 3.16 -8.59
N LEU A 135 -19.56 2.42 -8.78
CA LEU A 135 -19.39 1.06 -8.24
C LEU A 135 -19.41 1.06 -6.71
N ALA A 136 -18.82 2.05 -6.06
CA ALA A 136 -18.73 2.13 -4.61
C ALA A 136 -20.08 2.04 -3.89
N LYS A 137 -21.12 2.64 -4.45
CA LYS A 137 -22.42 2.77 -3.78
C LYS A 137 -23.19 1.45 -3.60
N ARG A 138 -22.89 0.42 -4.39
CA ARG A 138 -23.72 -0.81 -4.44
C ARG A 138 -22.96 -2.12 -4.66
N SER A 139 -21.66 -2.07 -4.97
CA SER A 139 -20.98 -3.23 -5.53
C SER A 139 -19.66 -3.57 -4.86
N ILE A 140 -19.25 -2.82 -3.82
CA ILE A 140 -17.98 -2.98 -3.12
C ILE A 140 -18.24 -2.97 -1.62
N SER A 141 -17.75 -3.99 -0.90
CA SER A 141 -17.83 -4.04 0.56
C SER A 141 -16.84 -3.08 1.22
N GLY A 142 -15.62 -2.99 0.68
CA GLY A 142 -14.59 -2.09 1.20
C GLY A 142 -13.34 -2.06 0.31
N ILE A 143 -12.35 -1.33 0.76
CA ILE A 143 -11.07 -1.13 0.05
C ILE A 143 -9.90 -1.36 1.01
N ILE A 144 -8.89 -2.07 0.54
CA ILE A 144 -7.61 -2.21 1.22
C ILE A 144 -6.55 -1.58 0.31
N THR A 145 -5.64 -0.79 0.87
CA THR A 145 -4.59 -0.15 0.08
C THR A 145 -3.28 0.01 0.86
N THR A 146 -2.17 -0.07 0.13
CA THR A 146 -0.84 0.33 0.59
C THR A 146 -0.46 1.73 0.14
N ASN A 147 -1.34 2.43 -0.61
CA ASN A 147 -1.06 3.76 -1.14
C ASN A 147 -1.17 4.82 -0.04
N TYR A 148 -0.26 5.79 -0.08
CA TYR A 148 -0.23 6.88 0.90
C TYR A 148 -1.17 8.04 0.53
N ASP A 149 -1.41 8.28 -0.78
CA ASP A 149 -2.21 9.39 -1.30
C ASP A 149 -3.69 9.33 -0.90
N THR A 150 -4.43 10.41 -1.17
CA THR A 150 -5.85 10.55 -0.80
C THR A 150 -6.82 10.35 -1.96
N LEU A 151 -6.39 9.65 -3.03
CA LEU A 151 -7.25 9.38 -4.19
C LEU A 151 -8.52 8.63 -3.80
N LEU A 152 -8.38 7.60 -2.98
CA LEU A 152 -9.49 6.74 -2.61
C LEU A 152 -10.52 7.45 -1.73
N GLU A 153 -10.06 8.26 -0.79
CA GLU A 153 -10.93 9.08 0.07
C GLU A 153 -11.70 10.11 -0.77
N THR A 154 -11.08 10.65 -1.82
CA THR A 154 -11.74 11.57 -2.76
C THR A 154 -12.76 10.86 -3.64
N LEU A 155 -12.48 9.62 -4.07
CA LEU A 155 -13.39 8.83 -4.89
C LEU A 155 -14.57 8.25 -4.09
N PHE A 156 -14.34 7.93 -2.82
CA PHE A 156 -15.28 7.25 -1.94
C PHE A 156 -15.54 8.03 -0.63
N PRO A 157 -16.05 9.28 -0.73
CA PRO A 157 -16.17 10.18 0.42
C PRO A 157 -17.14 9.72 1.51
N ASN A 158 -17.94 8.68 1.24
CA ASN A 158 -18.87 8.09 2.20
C ASN A 158 -18.30 6.81 2.86
N PHE A 159 -17.03 6.46 2.56
CA PHE A 159 -16.37 5.34 3.20
C PHE A 159 -15.59 5.86 4.41
N ASP A 160 -15.63 5.12 5.50
CA ASP A 160 -14.82 5.40 6.67
C ASP A 160 -13.37 4.97 6.40
N THR A 161 -12.41 5.87 6.62
CA THR A 161 -10.99 5.58 6.38
C THR A 161 -10.30 5.27 7.69
N TYR A 162 -9.55 4.16 7.71
CA TYR A 162 -8.73 3.74 8.85
C TYR A 162 -7.26 3.68 8.45
N ILE A 163 -6.42 4.42 9.19
CA ILE A 163 -4.98 4.53 8.95
C ILE A 163 -4.24 3.65 9.96
N GLY A 164 -3.62 2.57 9.45
CA GLY A 164 -2.89 1.62 10.30
C GLY A 164 -3.80 0.89 11.29
N GLN A 165 -3.19 0.39 12.38
CA GLN A 165 -3.91 -0.41 13.38
C GLN A 165 -4.60 0.44 14.46
N GLU A 166 -4.00 1.57 14.85
CA GLU A 166 -4.48 2.32 16.02
C GLU A 166 -5.91 2.84 15.85
N GLU A 167 -6.24 3.34 14.68
CA GLU A 167 -7.60 3.81 14.38
C GLU A 167 -8.61 2.65 14.35
N LEU A 168 -8.18 1.45 13.91
CA LEU A 168 -9.02 0.27 13.88
C LEU A 168 -9.42 -0.23 15.28
N LEU A 169 -8.53 -0.11 16.27
CA LEU A 169 -8.75 -0.66 17.62
C LEU A 169 -9.89 0.03 18.37
N PHE A 170 -10.15 1.29 18.06
CA PHE A 170 -11.17 2.11 18.76
C PHE A 170 -12.41 2.42 17.91
N SER A 171 -12.51 1.81 16.74
CA SER A 171 -13.59 2.10 15.79
C SER A 171 -14.68 1.03 15.81
N ASN A 172 -15.91 1.45 15.58
CA ASN A 172 -17.04 0.55 15.35
C ASN A 172 -17.01 0.07 13.89
N ILE A 173 -16.26 -0.99 13.65
CA ILE A 173 -16.04 -1.53 12.30
C ILE A 173 -17.28 -2.29 11.86
N THR A 174 -17.93 -1.84 10.80
CA THR A 174 -19.11 -2.51 10.22
C THR A 174 -18.72 -3.52 9.14
N GLY A 175 -17.52 -3.40 8.58
CA GLY A 175 -17.01 -4.22 7.47
C GLY A 175 -17.63 -3.86 6.11
N ILE A 176 -18.32 -2.74 6.01
CA ILE A 176 -18.98 -2.27 4.79
C ILE A 176 -18.72 -0.77 4.65
N GLY A 177 -18.22 -0.37 3.48
CA GLY A 177 -17.92 1.04 3.20
C GLY A 177 -16.70 1.56 3.95
N GLU A 178 -15.65 0.76 4.03
CA GLU A 178 -14.43 1.07 4.77
C GLU A 178 -13.21 1.06 3.86
N ILE A 179 -12.26 1.97 4.11
CA ILE A 179 -10.94 2.04 3.45
C ILE A 179 -9.87 1.74 4.50
N TYR A 180 -9.10 0.69 4.29
CA TYR A 180 -7.98 0.31 5.14
C TYR A 180 -6.66 0.73 4.51
N LYS A 181 -6.04 1.81 4.99
CA LYS A 181 -4.71 2.29 4.59
C LYS A 181 -3.65 1.63 5.45
N ILE A 182 -3.23 0.44 5.03
CA ILE A 182 -2.40 -0.44 5.87
C ILE A 182 -0.94 0.02 6.00
N HIS A 183 -0.45 0.83 5.07
CA HIS A 183 0.90 1.42 5.11
C HIS A 183 0.92 2.90 5.50
N GLY A 184 -0.19 3.41 6.03
CA GLY A 184 -0.30 4.80 6.44
C GLY A 184 -0.87 5.73 5.38
N SER A 185 -0.89 7.02 5.67
CA SER A 185 -1.45 8.08 4.83
C SER A 185 -0.60 9.34 4.89
N VAL A 186 -0.58 10.09 3.80
CA VAL A 186 0.04 11.44 3.74
C VAL A 186 -0.59 12.43 4.73
N THR A 187 -1.77 12.14 5.24
CA THR A 187 -2.45 12.96 6.26
C THR A 187 -1.82 12.84 7.64
N ASP A 188 -1.05 11.76 7.89
CA ASP A 188 -0.22 11.58 9.08
C ASP A 188 1.13 10.94 8.69
N ALA A 189 2.17 11.77 8.61
CA ALA A 189 3.51 11.34 8.23
C ALA A 189 4.10 10.25 9.14
N ARG A 190 3.66 10.17 10.42
CA ARG A 190 4.11 9.12 11.35
C ARG A 190 3.62 7.75 10.95
N SER A 191 2.46 7.67 10.32
CA SER A 191 1.82 6.43 9.93
C SER A 191 2.52 5.72 8.78
N LEU A 192 3.38 6.41 8.02
CA LEU A 192 4.00 5.87 6.81
C LEU A 192 4.91 4.68 7.12
N VAL A 193 4.62 3.54 6.49
CA VAL A 193 5.45 2.33 6.52
C VAL A 193 6.41 2.40 5.32
N LEU A 194 7.66 2.81 5.56
CA LEU A 194 8.63 3.14 4.52
C LEU A 194 9.95 2.36 4.69
N THR A 195 10.53 2.39 5.89
CA THR A 195 11.85 1.82 6.20
C THR A 195 11.75 0.36 6.65
N SER A 196 12.88 -0.38 6.65
CA SER A 196 12.95 -1.74 7.20
C SER A 196 12.46 -1.81 8.65
N LYS A 197 12.73 -0.77 9.45
CA LYS A 197 12.23 -0.67 10.83
C LYS A 197 10.71 -0.49 10.90
N ASP A 198 10.11 0.24 9.94
CA ASP A 198 8.65 0.36 9.88
C ASP A 198 8.00 -0.98 9.54
N TYR A 199 8.58 -1.74 8.62
CA TYR A 199 8.14 -3.09 8.28
C TYR A 199 8.25 -4.04 9.47
N GLU A 200 9.36 -4.00 10.21
CA GLU A 200 9.53 -4.76 11.44
C GLU A 200 8.48 -4.39 12.50
N ASN A 201 8.20 -3.09 12.67
CA ASN A 201 7.17 -2.61 13.58
C ASN A 201 5.77 -3.04 13.13
N PHE A 202 5.50 -3.02 11.82
CA PHE A 202 4.25 -3.51 11.26
C PHE A 202 4.05 -4.99 11.61
N GLU A 203 5.03 -5.86 11.36
CA GLU A 203 4.93 -7.29 11.71
C GLU A 203 4.69 -7.51 13.21
N LYS A 204 5.42 -6.79 14.08
CA LYS A 204 5.33 -6.97 15.53
C LYS A 204 4.08 -6.40 16.17
N LYS A 205 3.57 -5.29 15.64
CA LYS A 205 2.51 -4.51 16.31
C LYS A 205 1.17 -4.55 15.60
N ALA A 206 1.10 -4.99 14.35
CA ALA A 206 -0.14 -4.94 13.56
C ALA A 206 -0.99 -6.21 13.69
N SER A 207 -0.90 -6.96 14.80
CA SER A 207 -1.59 -8.24 14.97
C SER A 207 -3.10 -8.15 14.76
N TYR A 208 -3.75 -7.07 15.25
CA TYR A 208 -5.18 -6.88 15.06
C TYR A 208 -5.54 -6.59 13.59
N LEU A 209 -4.77 -5.69 12.95
CA LEU A 209 -4.94 -5.40 11.52
C LEU A 209 -4.75 -6.66 10.68
N ILE A 210 -3.70 -7.46 10.95
CA ILE A 210 -3.45 -8.73 10.27
C ILE A 210 -4.63 -9.68 10.46
N ALA A 211 -5.15 -9.85 11.68
CA ALA A 211 -6.32 -10.69 11.94
C ALA A 211 -7.56 -10.21 11.18
N LYS A 212 -7.78 -8.89 11.09
CA LYS A 212 -8.88 -8.31 10.30
C LYS A 212 -8.71 -8.59 8.81
N LEU A 213 -7.51 -8.41 8.26
CA LEU A 213 -7.21 -8.72 6.87
C LEU A 213 -7.39 -10.22 6.56
N LEU A 214 -6.93 -11.10 7.47
CA LEU A 214 -7.15 -12.55 7.36
C LEU A 214 -8.65 -12.86 7.24
N THR A 215 -9.48 -12.27 8.10
CA THR A 215 -10.95 -12.44 8.07
C THR A 215 -11.52 -11.98 6.73
N ILE A 216 -11.14 -10.79 6.26
CA ILE A 216 -11.61 -10.25 4.98
C ILE A 216 -11.21 -11.18 3.82
N PHE A 217 -9.97 -11.66 3.77
CA PHE A 217 -9.51 -12.54 2.70
C PHE A 217 -10.21 -13.91 2.70
N LEU A 218 -10.64 -14.39 3.87
CA LEU A 218 -11.35 -15.66 3.99
C LEU A 218 -12.85 -15.55 3.70
N GLU A 219 -13.47 -14.40 3.93
CA GLU A 219 -14.90 -14.22 3.81
C GLU A 219 -15.35 -13.59 2.49
N TYR A 220 -14.56 -12.66 1.94
CA TYR A 220 -14.92 -11.85 0.79
C TYR A 220 -14.16 -12.23 -0.48
N PRO A 221 -14.73 -12.00 -1.67
CA PRO A 221 -13.94 -11.94 -2.90
C PRO A 221 -13.01 -10.72 -2.85
N ILE A 222 -11.74 -10.89 -3.25
CA ILE A 222 -10.76 -9.81 -3.31
C ILE A 222 -10.36 -9.57 -4.75
N ILE A 223 -10.53 -8.33 -5.22
CA ILE A 223 -10.12 -7.91 -6.56
C ILE A 223 -8.91 -6.99 -6.45
N PHE A 224 -7.76 -7.44 -6.93
CA PHE A 224 -6.52 -6.66 -6.94
C PHE A 224 -6.46 -5.76 -8.17
N LEU A 225 -6.26 -4.46 -7.94
CA LEU A 225 -6.17 -3.43 -8.97
C LEU A 225 -4.86 -2.63 -8.84
N GLY A 226 -4.05 -2.62 -9.90
CA GLY A 226 -2.80 -1.85 -9.91
C GLY A 226 -1.78 -2.29 -8.84
N TYR A 227 -1.86 -3.54 -8.39
CA TYR A 227 -1.01 -4.10 -7.35
C TYR A 227 -0.08 -5.18 -7.89
N SER A 228 1.21 -5.16 -7.51
CA SER A 228 2.22 -6.08 -8.04
C SER A 228 2.47 -7.32 -7.18
N LEU A 229 1.90 -7.41 -5.98
CA LEU A 229 2.14 -8.45 -4.97
C LEU A 229 3.62 -8.59 -4.54
N ASN A 230 4.43 -7.55 -4.75
CA ASN A 230 5.84 -7.56 -4.36
C ASN A 230 6.06 -7.16 -2.91
N ASP A 231 5.05 -6.61 -2.25
CA ASP A 231 5.12 -6.17 -0.87
C ASP A 231 5.27 -7.34 0.10
N ARG A 232 6.30 -7.29 0.94
CA ARG A 232 6.62 -8.37 1.88
C ARG A 232 5.55 -8.54 2.96
N ASN A 233 5.00 -7.44 3.49
CA ASN A 233 3.95 -7.53 4.50
C ASN A 233 2.72 -8.28 3.97
N ILE A 234 2.33 -8.01 2.72
CA ILE A 234 1.18 -8.67 2.10
C ILE A 234 1.49 -10.14 1.80
N ARG A 235 2.71 -10.45 1.36
CA ARG A 235 3.15 -11.85 1.19
C ARG A 235 3.09 -12.61 2.49
N ASN A 236 3.58 -12.04 3.60
CA ASN A 236 3.55 -12.67 4.92
C ASN A 236 2.11 -12.94 5.39
N ILE A 237 1.15 -12.06 5.08
CA ILE A 237 -0.26 -12.30 5.35
C ILE A 237 -0.77 -13.52 4.56
N PHE A 238 -0.44 -13.62 3.26
CA PHE A 238 -0.82 -14.79 2.45
C PHE A 238 -0.13 -16.08 2.91
N GLU A 239 1.14 -16.01 3.31
CA GLU A 239 1.86 -17.15 3.90
C GLU A 239 1.15 -17.62 5.18
N THR A 240 0.81 -16.69 6.09
CA THR A 240 0.05 -16.99 7.32
C THR A 240 -1.30 -17.65 7.03
N ILE A 241 -2.04 -17.15 6.02
CA ILE A 241 -3.30 -17.77 5.58
C ILE A 241 -3.04 -19.20 5.08
N SER A 242 -2.00 -19.37 4.26
CA SER A 242 -1.64 -20.67 3.67
C SER A 242 -1.31 -21.70 4.75
N ASP A 243 -0.57 -21.29 5.77
CA ASP A 243 -0.17 -22.16 6.88
C ASP A 243 -1.35 -22.58 7.77
N CYS A 244 -2.38 -21.74 7.86
CA CYS A 244 -3.60 -22.03 8.62
C CYS A 244 -4.60 -22.94 7.89
N LEU A 245 -4.45 -23.15 6.57
CA LEU A 245 -5.43 -23.83 5.74
C LEU A 245 -4.93 -25.16 5.22
N SER A 246 -5.81 -26.19 5.19
CA SER A 246 -5.56 -27.42 4.44
C SER A 246 -5.62 -27.15 2.94
N GLN A 247 -4.97 -28.02 2.13
CA GLN A 247 -4.88 -27.87 0.66
C GLN A 247 -6.24 -27.66 -0.01
N GLY A 248 -7.26 -28.42 0.37
CA GLY A 248 -8.60 -28.28 -0.21
C GLY A 248 -9.30 -26.95 0.16
N LYS A 249 -8.93 -26.31 1.29
CA LYS A 249 -9.40 -24.98 1.65
C LYS A 249 -8.62 -23.88 0.93
N LEU A 250 -7.34 -24.09 0.67
CA LEU A 250 -6.50 -23.20 -0.17
C LEU A 250 -7.06 -23.09 -1.60
N ASP A 251 -7.52 -24.20 -2.18
CA ASP A 251 -8.13 -24.16 -3.51
C ASP A 251 -9.42 -23.32 -3.54
N LYS A 252 -10.23 -23.40 -2.48
CA LYS A 252 -11.41 -22.51 -2.34
C LYS A 252 -11.04 -21.04 -2.18
N LEU A 253 -9.93 -20.73 -1.50
CA LEU A 253 -9.44 -19.36 -1.37
C LEU A 253 -9.00 -18.80 -2.72
N LYS A 254 -8.33 -19.59 -3.56
CA LYS A 254 -7.90 -19.17 -4.91
C LYS A 254 -9.06 -18.67 -5.78
N ASP A 255 -10.24 -19.27 -5.64
CA ASP A 255 -11.44 -18.86 -6.39
C ASP A 255 -12.00 -17.50 -5.97
N ARG A 256 -11.55 -16.96 -4.83
CA ARG A 256 -11.96 -15.67 -4.29
C ARG A 256 -10.97 -14.55 -4.59
N LEU A 257 -9.73 -14.88 -4.98
CA LEU A 257 -8.66 -13.92 -5.24
C LEU A 257 -8.54 -13.68 -6.74
N ILE A 258 -8.83 -12.47 -7.19
CA ILE A 258 -8.89 -12.07 -8.60
C ILE A 258 -7.87 -10.97 -8.83
N LEU A 259 -6.85 -11.25 -9.65
CA LEU A 259 -5.84 -10.27 -10.02
C LEU A 259 -6.14 -9.71 -11.41
N LEU A 260 -6.51 -8.44 -11.47
CA LEU A 260 -6.70 -7.72 -12.74
C LEU A 260 -5.38 -7.02 -13.11
N ASN A 261 -4.63 -7.64 -14.02
CA ASN A 261 -3.37 -7.08 -14.48
C ASN A 261 -3.17 -7.33 -15.98
N THR A 262 -2.94 -6.26 -16.73
CA THR A 262 -2.74 -6.31 -18.18
C THR A 262 -1.34 -6.80 -18.60
N ARG A 263 -0.40 -7.09 -17.69
CA ARG A 263 1.00 -7.41 -18.01
C ARG A 263 1.67 -8.57 -17.27
N ILE A 264 1.00 -9.30 -16.39
CA ILE A 264 1.69 -10.32 -15.58
C ILE A 264 1.22 -11.74 -15.92
N GLN A 265 1.67 -12.29 -17.04
CA GLN A 265 1.61 -13.75 -17.29
C GLN A 265 2.77 -14.53 -16.64
N ASN A 266 3.86 -13.89 -16.19
CA ASN A 266 5.11 -14.60 -15.87
C ASN A 266 5.63 -14.50 -14.43
N LEU A 267 5.01 -13.78 -13.51
CA LEU A 267 5.57 -13.55 -12.17
C LEU A 267 5.28 -14.65 -11.13
N PHE A 268 4.29 -15.50 -11.37
CA PHE A 268 3.91 -16.55 -10.42
C PHE A 268 4.62 -17.89 -10.60
N LEU A 269 5.45 -18.04 -11.62
CA LEU A 269 6.20 -19.29 -11.85
C LEU A 269 7.41 -19.47 -10.93
N ASN A 270 7.89 -18.42 -10.25
CA ASN A 270 9.15 -18.42 -9.49
C ASN A 270 9.01 -18.19 -7.98
N SER A 271 7.82 -17.96 -7.43
CA SER A 271 7.66 -17.88 -5.98
C SER A 271 7.27 -19.24 -5.40
N GLN A 272 7.95 -19.65 -4.33
CA GLN A 272 7.63 -20.85 -3.55
C GLN A 272 6.24 -20.78 -2.89
N CYS A 273 5.53 -19.67 -3.04
CA CYS A 273 4.15 -19.53 -2.59
C CYS A 273 3.23 -20.27 -3.58
N ASN A 274 2.75 -21.44 -3.19
CA ASN A 274 1.81 -22.28 -3.96
C ASN A 274 0.42 -21.65 -4.14
N LEU A 275 0.24 -20.38 -3.78
CA LEU A 275 -1.00 -19.63 -4.02
C LEU A 275 -1.04 -19.22 -5.51
N ARG A 276 -1.54 -20.07 -6.37
CA ARG A 276 -1.88 -19.71 -7.75
C ARG A 276 -3.17 -18.89 -7.73
N MET A 277 -3.04 -17.56 -7.70
CA MET A 277 -4.17 -16.68 -8.01
C MET A 277 -4.58 -16.85 -9.46
N ARG A 278 -5.88 -16.75 -9.78
CA ARG A 278 -6.34 -16.65 -11.16
C ARG A 278 -5.90 -15.30 -11.72
N ILE A 279 -4.91 -15.32 -12.61
CA ILE A 279 -4.45 -14.14 -13.37
C ILE A 279 -5.31 -14.05 -14.64
N MET A 280 -5.83 -12.88 -14.89
CA MET A 280 -6.58 -12.56 -16.12
C MET A 280 -5.99 -11.35 -16.82
#